data_a990545e90903e0b4a68fc895d6f932e
#
_entry.id   a990545e90903e0b4a68fc895d6f932e
#
_cell.length_a   1.000
_cell.length_b   1.000
_cell.length_c   1.000
_cell.angle_alpha   90.00
_cell.angle_beta   90.00
_cell.angle_gamma   90.00
#
_symmetry.space_group_name_H-M   'P 1'
#
loop_
_entity.id
_entity.type
_entity.pdbx_description
1 polymer ?
#
loop_
_entity_poly.entity_id
_entity_poly.type
_entity_poly.pdbx_seq_one_letter_code
_entity_poly.pdbx_strand_id
1 'polypeptide(L)'
;MTECIRGWIKDCAPILVSIAVLVVTLSFNSWQRRLAKQQLRHQLYERRMAIYVSFRELLLALPEKDDDEIKALFRKASIARFEVPFLFEDDPKLQTYLEQLCKRVGDEVYGNIVSIEALKRAGAMADPLIVQKATQLGTAKLEIPGDHLPQLPKEFAAFLKLTDFSKR
;
A
#
# COMPACT_ATOMS: atom_id res chain seq x y z
N MET A 1 -38.96 -59.83 12.57
CA MET A 1 -38.16 -58.73 13.12
C MET A 1 -37.32 -58.00 12.04
N THR A 2 -36.82 -58.66 11.04
CA THR A 2 -35.97 -58.11 9.94
C THR A 2 -36.71 -57.21 8.94
N GLU A 3 -38.02 -57.44 8.71
CA GLU A 3 -38.77 -56.61 7.76
C GLU A 3 -39.15 -55.20 8.31
N CYS A 4 -39.42 -55.12 9.63
CA CYS A 4 -39.69 -53.85 10.28
C CYS A 4 -38.48 -52.92 10.28
N ILE A 5 -37.27 -53.48 10.47
CA ILE A 5 -36.02 -52.72 10.43
C ILE A 5 -35.71 -52.22 9.00
N ARG A 6 -36.01 -53.02 7.96
CA ARG A 6 -35.84 -52.66 6.55
C ARG A 6 -36.78 -51.51 6.13
N GLY A 7 -38.03 -51.49 6.62
CA GLY A 7 -38.96 -50.41 6.37
C GLY A 7 -38.46 -49.09 7.00
N TRP A 8 -38.09 -49.13 8.25
CA TRP A 8 -37.59 -47.95 8.99
C TRP A 8 -36.35 -47.33 8.37
N ILE A 9 -35.39 -48.15 7.87
CA ILE A 9 -34.21 -47.72 7.19
C ILE A 9 -34.55 -47.00 5.87
N LYS A 10 -35.52 -47.49 5.10
CA LYS A 10 -35.97 -46.88 3.85
C LYS A 10 -36.57 -45.50 4.07
N ASP A 11 -37.36 -45.33 5.12
CA ASP A 11 -38.07 -44.06 5.40
C ASP A 11 -37.14 -43.02 6.06
N CYS A 12 -36.15 -43.45 6.85
CA CYS A 12 -35.23 -42.58 7.55
C CYS A 12 -33.97 -42.22 6.71
N ALA A 13 -33.60 -43.05 5.74
CA ALA A 13 -32.40 -42.82 4.91
C ALA A 13 -32.39 -41.46 4.20
N PRO A 14 -33.49 -40.99 3.54
CA PRO A 14 -33.48 -39.70 2.87
C PRO A 14 -33.37 -38.53 3.86
N ILE A 15 -33.89 -38.67 5.08
CA ILE A 15 -33.79 -37.64 6.13
C ILE A 15 -32.37 -37.55 6.64
N LEU A 16 -31.72 -38.70 6.89
CA LEU A 16 -30.30 -38.74 7.33
C LEU A 16 -29.37 -38.18 6.28
N VAL A 17 -29.58 -38.50 5.00
CA VAL A 17 -28.83 -37.94 3.89
C VAL A 17 -29.00 -36.41 3.81
N SER A 18 -30.24 -35.92 3.96
CA SER A 18 -30.52 -34.48 3.95
C SER A 18 -29.84 -33.74 5.10
N ILE A 19 -29.84 -34.31 6.29
CA ILE A 19 -29.10 -33.77 7.45
C ILE A 19 -27.59 -33.76 7.20
N ALA A 20 -27.05 -34.87 6.67
CA ALA A 20 -25.62 -34.96 6.37
C ALA A 20 -25.20 -33.91 5.34
N VAL A 21 -25.99 -33.73 4.26
CA VAL A 21 -25.74 -32.69 3.24
C VAL A 21 -25.80 -31.29 3.87
N LEU A 22 -26.77 -31.02 4.73
CA LEU A 22 -26.91 -29.75 5.43
C LEU A 22 -25.65 -29.45 6.29
N VAL A 23 -25.21 -30.40 7.09
CA VAL A 23 -24.02 -30.26 7.94
C VAL A 23 -22.77 -30.00 7.10
N VAL A 24 -22.56 -30.76 6.01
CA VAL A 24 -21.45 -30.57 5.10
C VAL A 24 -21.50 -29.17 4.46
N THR A 25 -22.67 -28.74 4.00
CA THR A 25 -22.85 -27.43 3.37
C THR A 25 -22.56 -26.29 4.35
N LEU A 26 -23.05 -26.37 5.60
CA LEU A 26 -22.77 -25.36 6.62
C LEU A 26 -21.29 -25.30 6.99
N SER A 27 -20.65 -26.46 7.11
CA SER A 27 -19.22 -26.57 7.41
C SER A 27 -18.39 -25.96 6.26
N PHE A 28 -18.74 -26.28 5.02
CA PHE A 28 -18.07 -25.76 3.83
C PHE A 28 -18.23 -24.22 3.72
N ASN A 29 -19.44 -23.68 3.94
CA ASN A 29 -19.67 -22.25 3.94
C ASN A 29 -18.88 -21.53 5.03
N SER A 30 -18.76 -22.13 6.23
CA SER A 30 -17.96 -21.55 7.31
C SER A 30 -16.46 -21.53 6.96
N TRP A 31 -15.96 -22.58 6.32
CA TRP A 31 -14.59 -22.66 5.85
C TRP A 31 -14.32 -21.64 4.73
N GLN A 32 -15.22 -21.52 3.75
CA GLN A 32 -15.10 -20.52 2.69
C GLN A 32 -15.04 -19.08 3.24
N ARG A 33 -15.89 -18.77 4.24
CA ARG A 33 -15.85 -17.44 4.89
C ARG A 33 -14.51 -17.16 5.57
N ARG A 34 -13.90 -18.16 6.22
CA ARG A 34 -12.57 -18.01 6.82
C ARG A 34 -11.50 -17.78 5.76
N LEU A 35 -11.54 -18.54 4.67
CA LEU A 35 -10.59 -18.40 3.57
C LEU A 35 -10.72 -17.02 2.90
N ALA A 36 -11.94 -16.58 2.62
CA ALA A 36 -12.20 -15.24 2.06
C ALA A 36 -11.66 -14.11 2.96
N LYS A 37 -11.84 -14.23 4.29
CA LYS A 37 -11.27 -13.28 5.25
C LYS A 37 -9.73 -13.27 5.22
N GLN A 38 -9.10 -14.43 5.11
CA GLN A 38 -7.63 -14.52 5.01
C GLN A 38 -7.12 -13.90 3.71
N GLN A 39 -7.77 -14.18 2.58
CA GLN A 39 -7.42 -13.60 1.28
C GLN A 39 -7.57 -12.08 1.29
N LEU A 40 -8.67 -11.55 1.85
CA LEU A 40 -8.86 -10.10 1.96
C LEU A 40 -7.77 -9.44 2.81
N ARG A 41 -7.40 -10.06 3.94
CA ARG A 41 -6.31 -9.57 4.79
C ARG A 41 -4.98 -9.55 4.05
N HIS A 42 -4.68 -10.61 3.29
CA HIS A 42 -3.45 -10.68 2.50
C HIS A 42 -3.42 -9.59 1.41
N GLN A 43 -4.50 -9.41 0.68
CA GLN A 43 -4.63 -8.35 -0.31
C GLN A 43 -4.47 -6.94 0.28
N LEU A 44 -5.06 -6.69 1.45
CA LEU A 44 -4.89 -5.41 2.16
C LEU A 44 -3.43 -5.20 2.58
N TYR A 45 -2.77 -6.25 3.09
CA TYR A 45 -1.36 -6.18 3.44
C TYR A 45 -0.48 -5.89 2.21
N GLU A 46 -0.71 -6.59 1.11
CA GLU A 46 0.03 -6.38 -0.15
C GLU A 46 -0.12 -4.94 -0.67
N ARG A 47 -1.34 -4.40 -0.65
CA ARG A 47 -1.59 -3.01 -1.06
C ARG A 47 -0.89 -2.01 -0.13
N ARG A 48 -0.96 -2.20 1.19
CA ARG A 48 -0.26 -1.38 2.18
C ARG A 48 1.25 -1.44 1.99
N MET A 49 1.78 -2.63 1.75
CA MET A 49 3.20 -2.82 1.46
C MET A 49 3.63 -2.16 0.14
N ALA A 50 2.80 -2.20 -0.89
CA ALA A 50 3.07 -1.52 -2.16
C ALA A 50 3.19 0.00 -1.99
N ILE A 51 2.35 0.62 -1.14
CA ILE A 51 2.48 2.05 -0.81
C ILE A 51 3.81 2.31 -0.10
N TYR A 52 4.13 1.54 0.95
CA TYR A 52 5.39 1.66 1.67
C TYR A 52 6.60 1.57 0.72
N VAL A 53 6.62 0.56 -0.16
CA VAL A 53 7.70 0.33 -1.13
C VAL A 53 7.80 1.52 -2.09
N SER A 54 6.68 2.05 -2.59
CA SER A 54 6.68 3.19 -3.51
C SER A 54 7.31 4.44 -2.90
N PHE A 55 7.01 4.76 -1.65
CA PHE A 55 7.63 5.88 -0.96
C PHE A 55 9.10 5.63 -0.61
N ARG A 56 9.44 4.39 -0.21
CA ARG A 56 10.81 4.01 0.07
C ARG A 56 11.70 4.06 -1.18
N GLU A 57 11.20 3.55 -2.31
CA GLU A 57 11.89 3.62 -3.60
C GLU A 57 12.14 5.07 -4.02
N LEU A 58 11.13 5.95 -3.87
CA LEU A 58 11.26 7.37 -4.15
C LEU A 58 12.37 8.00 -3.29
N LEU A 59 12.34 7.79 -1.97
CA LEU A 59 13.35 8.36 -1.07
C LEU A 59 14.77 7.86 -1.36
N LEU A 60 14.93 6.58 -1.68
CA LEU A 60 16.24 6.01 -2.06
C LEU A 60 16.74 6.53 -3.40
N ALA A 61 15.85 6.85 -4.32
CA ALA A 61 16.20 7.34 -5.64
C ALA A 61 16.67 8.81 -5.64
N LEU A 62 16.20 9.63 -4.68
CA LEU A 62 16.48 11.07 -4.65
C LEU A 62 17.98 11.40 -4.74
N PRO A 63 18.90 10.76 -3.97
CA PRO A 63 20.32 11.06 -4.05
C PRO A 63 21.04 10.40 -5.23
N GLU A 64 20.53 9.29 -5.78
CA GLU A 64 21.28 8.42 -6.67
C GLU A 64 20.85 8.48 -8.13
N LYS A 65 19.57 8.80 -8.37
CA LYS A 65 18.96 8.66 -9.69
C LYS A 65 18.89 9.99 -10.46
N ASP A 66 18.73 9.86 -11.76
CA ASP A 66 18.52 11.00 -12.63
C ASP A 66 17.13 11.65 -12.45
N ASP A 67 16.98 12.84 -13.01
CA ASP A 67 15.74 13.63 -12.82
C ASP A 67 14.51 12.98 -13.46
N ASP A 68 14.68 12.20 -14.53
CA ASP A 68 13.55 11.55 -15.20
C ASP A 68 13.06 10.32 -14.42
N GLU A 69 13.97 9.53 -13.86
CA GLU A 69 13.62 8.42 -12.95
C GLU A 69 12.94 8.96 -11.69
N ILE A 70 13.46 10.04 -11.09
CA ILE A 70 12.85 10.69 -9.92
C ILE A 70 11.42 11.16 -10.24
N LYS A 71 11.20 11.80 -11.40
CA LYS A 71 9.86 12.21 -11.83
C LYS A 71 8.90 11.02 -11.98
N ALA A 72 9.38 9.91 -12.53
CA ALA A 72 8.57 8.69 -12.67
C ALA A 72 8.19 8.08 -11.31
N LEU A 73 9.14 7.98 -10.38
CA LEU A 73 8.91 7.48 -9.03
C LEU A 73 8.02 8.40 -8.20
N PHE A 74 8.19 9.72 -8.35
CA PHE A 74 7.32 10.69 -7.69
C PHE A 74 5.86 10.57 -8.17
N ARG A 75 5.64 10.39 -9.48
CA ARG A 75 4.28 10.14 -10.01
C ARG A 75 3.69 8.84 -9.44
N LYS A 76 4.48 7.76 -9.37
CA LYS A 76 4.07 6.48 -8.77
C LYS A 76 3.65 6.66 -7.30
N ALA A 77 4.48 7.33 -6.49
CA ALA A 77 4.19 7.60 -5.09
C ALA A 77 2.96 8.53 -4.92
N SER A 78 2.82 9.55 -5.79
CA SER A 78 1.67 10.45 -5.80
C SER A 78 0.36 9.73 -6.10
N ILE A 79 0.37 8.76 -7.02
CA ILE A 79 -0.80 7.91 -7.29
C ILE A 79 -1.11 7.03 -6.07
N ALA A 80 -0.09 6.37 -5.51
CA ALA A 80 -0.24 5.54 -4.32
C ALA A 80 -0.83 6.33 -3.12
N ARG A 81 -0.52 7.63 -3.00
CA ARG A 81 -1.07 8.51 -1.96
C ARG A 81 -2.60 8.56 -1.98
N PHE A 82 -3.24 8.51 -3.15
CA PHE A 82 -4.70 8.54 -3.23
C PHE A 82 -5.38 7.32 -2.62
N GLU A 83 -4.68 6.20 -2.48
CA GLU A 83 -5.20 5.00 -1.82
C GLU A 83 -5.03 5.04 -0.29
N VAL A 84 -4.17 5.93 0.23
CA VAL A 84 -3.84 6.01 1.66
C VAL A 84 -5.06 6.22 2.55
N PRO A 85 -6.01 7.16 2.27
CA PRO A 85 -7.18 7.36 3.12
C PRO A 85 -8.06 6.11 3.23
N PHE A 86 -8.13 5.28 2.20
CA PHE A 86 -8.94 4.07 2.17
C PHE A 86 -8.26 2.88 2.86
N LEU A 87 -6.93 2.80 2.76
CA LEU A 87 -6.16 1.66 3.29
C LEU A 87 -5.73 1.87 4.75
N PHE A 88 -5.66 3.12 5.20
CA PHE A 88 -5.19 3.51 6.53
C PHE A 88 -6.21 4.44 7.22
N GLU A 89 -7.50 4.12 7.08
CA GLU A 89 -8.61 4.92 7.62
C GLU A 89 -8.46 5.17 9.12
N ASP A 90 -7.96 4.18 9.86
CA ASP A 90 -7.78 4.24 11.31
C ASP A 90 -6.55 5.07 11.77
N ASP A 91 -5.70 5.56 10.84
CA ASP A 91 -4.47 6.27 11.18
C ASP A 91 -4.30 7.60 10.43
N PRO A 92 -4.91 8.67 10.95
CA PRO A 92 -4.79 10.00 10.37
C PRO A 92 -3.35 10.57 10.45
N LYS A 93 -2.50 10.06 11.37
CA LYS A 93 -1.11 10.52 11.48
C LYS A 93 -0.29 10.06 10.30
N LEU A 94 -0.42 8.78 9.93
CA LEU A 94 0.26 8.25 8.75
C LEU A 94 -0.22 8.95 7.48
N GLN A 95 -1.52 9.20 7.34
CA GLN A 95 -2.08 9.95 6.20
C GLN A 95 -1.44 11.33 6.09
N THR A 96 -1.44 12.09 7.19
CA THR A 96 -0.84 13.43 7.24
C THR A 96 0.67 13.40 6.95
N TYR A 97 1.38 12.43 7.51
CA TYR A 97 2.81 12.25 7.26
C TYR A 97 3.12 12.02 5.78
N LEU A 98 2.42 11.10 5.12
CA LEU A 98 2.62 10.82 3.70
C LEU A 98 2.21 11.99 2.81
N GLU A 99 1.19 12.74 3.19
CA GLU A 99 0.77 13.95 2.49
C GLU A 99 1.86 15.03 2.57
N GLN A 100 2.39 15.29 3.75
CA GLN A 100 3.48 16.25 3.96
C GLN A 100 4.74 15.85 3.22
N LEU A 101 5.12 14.55 3.27
CA LEU A 101 6.25 14.02 2.52
C LEU A 101 6.07 14.23 1.02
N CYS A 102 4.91 13.87 0.49
CA CYS A 102 4.59 14.04 -0.94
C CYS A 102 4.63 15.51 -1.36
N LYS A 103 4.12 16.42 -0.51
CA LYS A 103 4.15 17.85 -0.74
C LYS A 103 5.60 18.37 -0.74
N ARG A 104 6.40 18.00 0.25
CA ARG A 104 7.81 18.43 0.35
C ARG A 104 8.63 17.98 -0.87
N VAL A 105 8.52 16.71 -1.27
CA VAL A 105 9.18 16.20 -2.49
C VAL A 105 8.65 16.90 -3.75
N GLY A 106 7.34 17.16 -3.82
CA GLY A 106 6.71 17.87 -4.91
C GLY A 106 7.24 19.31 -5.08
N ASP A 107 7.31 20.03 -3.98
CA ASP A 107 7.71 21.45 -4.00
C ASP A 107 9.24 21.62 -4.15
N GLU A 108 10.02 20.87 -3.37
CA GLU A 108 11.47 21.08 -3.27
C GLU A 108 12.26 20.28 -4.32
N VAL A 109 11.77 19.16 -4.82
CA VAL A 109 12.48 18.33 -5.81
C VAL A 109 11.80 18.45 -7.17
N TYR A 110 10.58 17.96 -7.33
CA TYR A 110 9.89 17.92 -8.62
C TYR A 110 9.71 19.32 -9.23
N GLY A 111 9.28 20.29 -8.43
CA GLY A 111 9.11 21.70 -8.85
C GLY A 111 10.42 22.34 -9.32
N ASN A 112 11.55 22.06 -8.64
CA ASN A 112 12.84 22.58 -9.06
C ASN A 112 13.34 21.91 -10.33
N ILE A 113 13.19 20.59 -10.50
CA ILE A 113 13.52 19.87 -11.74
C ILE A 113 12.77 20.47 -12.93
N VAL A 114 11.45 20.60 -12.82
CA VAL A 114 10.59 21.14 -13.89
C VAL A 114 10.97 22.61 -14.21
N SER A 115 11.25 23.41 -13.19
CA SER A 115 11.66 24.80 -13.36
C SER A 115 13.00 24.94 -14.09
N ILE A 116 13.99 24.12 -13.71
CA ILE A 116 15.33 24.11 -14.38
C ILE A 116 15.17 23.70 -15.84
N GLU A 117 14.38 22.67 -16.13
CA GLU A 117 14.11 22.24 -17.51
C GLU A 117 13.41 23.33 -18.34
N ALA A 118 12.44 24.03 -17.75
CA ALA A 118 11.75 25.12 -18.43
C ALA A 118 12.71 26.27 -18.78
N LEU A 119 13.56 26.67 -17.84
CA LEU A 119 14.58 27.72 -18.08
C LEU A 119 15.60 27.28 -19.14
N LYS A 120 16.07 26.05 -19.13
CA LYS A 120 16.97 25.51 -20.15
C LYS A 120 16.32 25.53 -21.55
N ARG A 121 15.05 25.14 -21.66
CA ARG A 121 14.28 25.19 -22.93
C ARG A 121 14.08 26.61 -23.44
N ALA A 122 13.95 27.58 -22.54
CA ALA A 122 13.84 29.00 -22.88
C ALA A 122 15.18 29.63 -23.30
N GLY A 123 16.26 28.87 -23.31
CA GLY A 123 17.60 29.39 -23.69
C GLY A 123 18.31 30.16 -22.58
N ALA A 124 17.77 30.21 -21.38
CA ALA A 124 18.31 30.96 -20.24
C ALA A 124 19.43 30.20 -19.51
N MET A 125 20.36 29.59 -20.24
CA MET A 125 21.41 28.72 -19.67
C MET A 125 22.32 29.45 -18.67
N ALA A 126 22.52 30.76 -18.82
CA ALA A 126 23.36 31.58 -17.93
C ALA A 126 22.57 32.29 -16.82
N ASP A 127 21.27 31.98 -16.66
CA ASP A 127 20.42 32.60 -15.65
C ASP A 127 20.89 32.17 -14.24
N PRO A 128 21.21 33.10 -13.34
CA PRO A 128 21.60 32.78 -11.97
C PRO A 128 20.51 32.00 -11.20
N LEU A 129 19.25 32.11 -11.64
CA LEU A 129 18.13 31.35 -11.07
C LEU A 129 18.32 29.83 -11.28
N ILE A 130 18.93 29.41 -12.39
CA ILE A 130 19.25 27.98 -12.62
C ILE A 130 20.22 27.47 -11.54
N VAL A 131 21.27 28.24 -11.26
CA VAL A 131 22.26 27.86 -10.23
C VAL A 131 21.60 27.79 -8.86
N GLN A 132 20.79 28.77 -8.51
CA GLN A 132 20.05 28.77 -7.24
C GLN A 132 19.13 27.56 -7.12
N LYS A 133 18.32 27.25 -8.15
CA LYS A 133 17.42 26.11 -8.15
C LYS A 133 18.16 24.76 -8.13
N ALA A 134 19.29 24.67 -8.85
CA ALA A 134 20.14 23.46 -8.83
C ALA A 134 20.74 23.21 -7.43
N THR A 135 21.16 24.28 -6.74
CA THR A 135 21.66 24.17 -5.36
C THR A 135 20.53 23.72 -4.41
N GLN A 136 19.36 24.32 -4.50
CA GLN A 136 18.19 23.93 -3.69
C GLN A 136 17.80 22.48 -3.95
N LEU A 137 17.78 22.06 -5.22
CA LEU A 137 17.51 20.68 -5.62
C LEU A 137 18.55 19.71 -5.03
N GLY A 138 19.84 20.03 -5.12
CA GLY A 138 20.92 19.21 -4.57
C GLY A 138 20.78 19.03 -3.06
N THR A 139 20.49 20.11 -2.33
CA THR A 139 20.25 20.07 -0.88
C THR A 139 19.04 19.21 -0.55
N ALA A 140 17.90 19.44 -1.22
CA ALA A 140 16.67 18.69 -0.98
C ALA A 140 16.82 17.17 -1.27
N LYS A 141 17.57 16.82 -2.32
CA LYS A 141 17.89 15.42 -2.67
C LYS A 141 18.65 14.67 -1.57
N LEU A 142 19.36 15.36 -0.69
CA LEU A 142 20.11 14.77 0.42
C LEU A 142 19.35 14.84 1.75
N GLU A 143 18.73 15.98 2.04
CA GLU A 143 18.05 16.21 3.32
C GLU A 143 16.77 15.37 3.45
N ILE A 144 15.92 15.36 2.42
CA ILE A 144 14.64 14.65 2.49
C ILE A 144 14.82 13.15 2.78
N PRO A 145 15.71 12.40 2.09
CA PRO A 145 15.97 11.02 2.46
C PRO A 145 16.57 10.87 3.86
N GLY A 146 17.50 11.76 4.26
CA GLY A 146 18.11 11.74 5.58
C GLY A 146 17.09 11.81 6.71
N ASP A 147 16.10 12.68 6.56
CA ASP A 147 15.03 12.88 7.54
C ASP A 147 14.00 11.73 7.53
N HIS A 148 13.58 11.28 6.35
CA HIS A 148 12.40 10.45 6.20
C HIS A 148 12.67 8.94 6.05
N LEU A 149 13.84 8.51 5.55
CA LEU A 149 14.18 7.07 5.44
C LEU A 149 14.17 6.35 6.79
N PRO A 150 14.71 6.90 7.88
CA PRO A 150 14.64 6.25 9.19
C PRO A 150 13.25 6.34 9.84
N GLN A 151 12.44 7.33 9.44
CA GLN A 151 11.10 7.55 10.01
C GLN A 151 10.03 6.68 9.32
N LEU A 152 10.09 6.53 8.01
CA LEU A 152 9.10 5.80 7.21
C LEU A 152 8.78 4.39 7.76
N PRO A 153 9.75 3.52 8.11
CA PRO A 153 9.45 2.20 8.66
C PRO A 153 8.75 2.27 10.03
N LYS A 154 9.01 3.33 10.81
CA LYS A 154 8.39 3.51 12.14
C LYS A 154 6.92 3.85 12.01
N GLU A 155 6.57 4.76 11.08
CA GLU A 155 5.19 5.15 10.80
C GLU A 155 4.38 3.98 10.23
N PHE A 156 5.00 3.12 9.42
CA PHE A 156 4.34 1.93 8.88
C PHE A 156 4.38 0.70 9.80
N ALA A 157 5.11 0.76 10.94
CA ALA A 157 5.36 -0.43 11.78
C ALA A 157 4.08 -1.11 12.27
N ALA A 158 3.03 -0.36 12.57
CA ALA A 158 1.74 -0.90 13.00
C ALA A 158 1.04 -1.74 11.90
N PHE A 159 1.29 -1.43 10.64
CA PHE A 159 0.61 -2.03 9.50
C PHE A 159 1.42 -3.13 8.82
N LEU A 160 2.73 -3.16 9.03
CA LEU A 160 3.64 -4.16 8.45
C LEU A 160 3.80 -5.41 9.33
N LYS A 161 3.29 -5.42 10.56
CA LYS A 161 3.28 -6.60 11.43
C LYS A 161 2.11 -7.52 11.07
N LEU A 162 2.41 -8.63 10.42
CA LEU A 162 1.41 -9.69 10.11
C LEU A 162 0.75 -10.31 11.35
N THR A 163 1.38 -10.18 12.53
CA THR A 163 0.96 -10.84 13.78
C THR A 163 -0.23 -10.18 14.48
N ASP A 164 -0.52 -8.91 14.23
CA ASP A 164 -1.64 -8.21 14.90
C ASP A 164 -3.02 -8.53 14.32
N PHE A 165 -3.07 -9.18 13.16
CA PHE A 165 -4.34 -9.55 12.52
C PHE A 165 -5.02 -10.78 13.13
N SER A 166 -4.38 -11.47 14.08
CA SER A 166 -4.98 -12.65 14.74
C SER A 166 -5.86 -12.32 15.94
N LYS A 167 -5.82 -11.08 16.45
CA LYS A 167 -6.45 -10.67 17.71
C LYS A 167 -7.72 -9.79 17.58
N ARG A 168 -8.18 -9.52 16.35
CA ARG A 168 -9.45 -8.79 16.16
C ARG A 168 -10.52 -9.62 15.48
#